data_9c6e2181c484003c821af2f3719b1ca1
#
_entry.id   9c6e2181c484003c821af2f3719b1ca1
#
_cell.length_a   1.000
_cell.length_b   1.000
_cell.length_c   1.000
_cell.angle_alpha   90.00
_cell.angle_beta   90.00
_cell.angle_gamma   90.00
#
_symmetry.space_group_name_H-M   'P 1'
#
loop_
_entity.id
_entity.type
_entity.pdbx_description
1 polymer ?
#
loop_
_entity_poly.entity_id
_entity_poly.type
_entity_poly.pdbx_seq_one_letter_code
_entity_poly.pdbx_strand_id
1 'polypeptide(L)'
;MSKTYRGFSREQIAKTLDHSVLKPNATMDEALAGAQLAKTEQVASYCIRPMDVAFASLELTNSGVPVCTVIGFPHGTTTTETKVFETQQAIIHGAREIDMVMNLSALISGDLEYVERDIVAVVSAVRESRLDIPVKVIFETALLSEEQIITSCRLAEQAGADFVKTSTGFAAAGATLDHVALMKACVGDRLKVKASGGIRNLDEVVDFMLAGASRCGTSAAGEILKQFDQKSE
;
A
#
# COMPACT_ATOMS: atom_id res chain seq x y z
N MET A 1 -3.87 4.31 32.61
CA MET A 1 -2.89 4.42 31.48
C MET A 1 -3.53 3.76 30.28
N SER A 2 -3.36 4.32 29.07
CA SER A 2 -3.84 3.63 27.87
C SER A 2 -3.02 2.36 27.66
N LYS A 3 -3.67 1.25 27.31
CA LYS A 3 -3.00 -0.01 27.01
C LYS A 3 -2.03 0.14 25.85
N THR A 4 -0.86 -0.50 25.92
CA THR A 4 0.14 -0.51 24.85
C THR A 4 0.65 -1.93 24.60
N TYR A 5 1.14 -2.15 23.37
CA TYR A 5 1.84 -3.37 23.01
C TYR A 5 3.20 -3.00 22.42
N ARG A 6 4.29 -3.42 23.07
CA ARG A 6 5.67 -3.06 22.71
C ARG A 6 5.87 -1.55 22.47
N GLY A 7 5.18 -0.70 23.25
CA GLY A 7 5.26 0.76 23.21
C GLY A 7 4.28 1.45 22.24
N PHE A 8 3.46 0.70 21.49
CA PHE A 8 2.47 1.26 20.57
C PHE A 8 1.06 1.15 21.14
N SER A 9 0.26 2.21 20.99
CA SER A 9 -1.16 2.20 21.32
C SER A 9 -1.97 1.45 20.23
N ARG A 10 -3.21 1.04 20.58
CA ARG A 10 -4.13 0.43 19.61
C ARG A 10 -4.38 1.33 18.40
N GLU A 11 -4.53 2.63 18.65
CA GLU A 11 -4.74 3.62 17.60
C GLU A 11 -3.53 3.71 16.66
N GLN A 12 -2.31 3.74 17.19
CA GLN A 12 -1.10 3.73 16.37
C GLN A 12 -1.01 2.48 15.49
N ILE A 13 -1.34 1.30 16.03
CA ILE A 13 -1.42 0.07 15.25
C ILE A 13 -2.49 0.19 14.17
N ALA A 14 -3.74 0.56 14.52
CA ALA A 14 -4.83 0.70 13.56
C ALA A 14 -4.49 1.67 12.42
N LYS A 15 -3.90 2.84 12.76
CA LYS A 15 -3.47 3.87 11.78
C LYS A 15 -2.23 3.49 10.97
N THR A 16 -1.63 2.33 11.24
CA THR A 16 -0.59 1.73 10.40
C THR A 16 -1.17 0.72 9.39
N LEU A 17 -2.37 0.17 9.64
CA LEU A 17 -2.96 -0.88 8.83
C LEU A 17 -3.69 -0.33 7.59
N ASP A 18 -3.28 -0.79 6.40
CA ASP A 18 -4.09 -0.70 5.18
C ASP A 18 -4.83 -2.04 5.05
N HIS A 19 -6.13 -2.06 5.45
CA HIS A 19 -6.94 -3.27 5.30
C HIS A 19 -7.25 -3.54 3.85
N SER A 20 -7.03 -4.76 3.36
CA SER A 20 -7.13 -5.06 1.94
C SER A 20 -8.08 -6.20 1.60
N VAL A 21 -8.89 -6.00 0.53
CA VAL A 21 -9.72 -7.02 -0.13
C VAL A 21 -9.42 -6.99 -1.62
N LEU A 22 -8.37 -7.72 -2.04
CA LEU A 22 -7.81 -7.66 -3.40
C LEU A 22 -7.88 -8.99 -4.17
N LYS A 23 -8.32 -10.09 -3.52
CA LYS A 23 -8.39 -11.39 -4.20
C LYS A 23 -9.32 -11.30 -5.42
N PRO A 24 -8.95 -11.90 -6.56
CA PRO A 24 -9.76 -11.83 -7.79
C PRO A 24 -11.15 -12.48 -7.65
N ASN A 25 -11.28 -13.44 -6.75
CA ASN A 25 -12.50 -14.15 -6.44
C ASN A 25 -13.24 -13.60 -5.19
N ALA A 26 -12.81 -12.47 -4.63
CA ALA A 26 -13.53 -11.86 -3.52
C ALA A 26 -14.95 -11.43 -3.95
N THR A 27 -15.92 -11.72 -3.11
CA THR A 27 -17.33 -11.38 -3.34
C THR A 27 -17.66 -9.95 -2.91
N MET A 28 -18.83 -9.45 -3.31
CA MET A 28 -19.32 -8.16 -2.82
C MET A 28 -19.59 -8.18 -1.31
N ASP A 29 -19.99 -9.32 -0.75
CA ASP A 29 -20.20 -9.46 0.69
C ASP A 29 -18.87 -9.34 1.45
N GLU A 30 -17.78 -9.92 0.92
CA GLU A 30 -16.44 -9.75 1.48
C GLU A 30 -15.96 -8.30 1.37
N ALA A 31 -16.26 -7.63 0.25
CA ALA A 31 -15.94 -6.22 0.08
C ALA A 31 -16.71 -5.34 1.07
N LEU A 32 -18.00 -5.61 1.29
CA LEU A 32 -18.83 -4.91 2.27
C LEU A 32 -18.33 -5.15 3.71
N ALA A 33 -18.05 -6.40 4.06
CA ALA A 33 -17.52 -6.75 5.38
C ALA A 33 -16.15 -6.07 5.64
N GLY A 34 -15.29 -5.99 4.62
CA GLY A 34 -14.01 -5.27 4.69
C GLY A 34 -14.19 -3.77 4.91
N ALA A 35 -15.14 -3.13 4.23
CA ALA A 35 -15.44 -1.72 4.43
C ALA A 35 -15.97 -1.43 5.86
N GLN A 36 -16.88 -2.28 6.36
CA GLN A 36 -17.42 -2.19 7.71
C GLN A 36 -16.34 -2.38 8.77
N LEU A 37 -15.44 -3.36 8.58
CA LEU A 37 -14.28 -3.56 9.46
C LEU A 37 -13.38 -2.32 9.44
N ALA A 38 -13.02 -1.82 8.26
CA ALA A 38 -12.16 -0.65 8.12
C ALA A 38 -12.73 0.56 8.86
N LYS A 39 -14.03 0.80 8.72
CA LYS A 39 -14.78 1.87 9.40
C LYS A 39 -14.80 1.68 10.91
N THR A 40 -15.11 0.47 11.40
CA THR A 40 -15.21 0.18 12.83
C THR A 40 -13.85 0.28 13.52
N GLU A 41 -12.83 -0.27 12.91
CA GLU A 41 -11.48 -0.34 13.46
C GLU A 41 -10.65 0.94 13.20
N GLN A 42 -11.18 1.88 12.43
CA GLN A 42 -10.51 3.15 12.10
C GLN A 42 -9.09 2.95 11.55
N VAL A 43 -8.92 1.95 10.67
CA VAL A 43 -7.63 1.65 10.02
C VAL A 43 -7.12 2.83 9.19
N ALA A 44 -5.87 2.77 8.72
CA ALA A 44 -5.25 3.83 7.95
C ALA A 44 -5.91 4.03 6.58
N SER A 45 -6.22 2.93 5.87
CA SER A 45 -6.97 2.96 4.60
C SER A 45 -7.66 1.62 4.35
N TYR A 46 -8.67 1.64 3.46
CA TYR A 46 -9.29 0.45 2.91
C TYR A 46 -8.84 0.26 1.46
N CYS A 47 -8.01 -0.74 1.21
CA CYS A 47 -7.41 -1.02 -0.10
C CYS A 47 -8.25 -2.08 -0.84
N ILE A 48 -8.85 -1.67 -1.98
CA ILE A 48 -9.80 -2.50 -2.71
C ILE A 48 -9.50 -2.55 -4.21
N ARG A 49 -10.08 -3.51 -4.94
CA ARG A 49 -9.94 -3.63 -6.40
C ARG A 49 -10.49 -2.39 -7.11
N PRO A 50 -9.95 -2.00 -8.26
CA PRO A 50 -10.39 -0.80 -8.99
C PRO A 50 -11.89 -0.78 -9.29
N MET A 51 -12.48 -1.92 -9.62
CA MET A 51 -13.92 -2.04 -9.92
C MET A 51 -14.84 -1.73 -8.73
N ASP A 52 -14.33 -1.88 -7.50
CA ASP A 52 -15.12 -1.74 -6.27
C ASP A 52 -14.94 -0.37 -5.60
N VAL A 53 -14.11 0.53 -6.16
CA VAL A 53 -13.79 1.83 -5.56
C VAL A 53 -15.04 2.69 -5.32
N ALA A 54 -15.93 2.78 -6.31
CA ALA A 54 -17.15 3.60 -6.17
C ALA A 54 -18.03 3.09 -5.03
N PHE A 55 -18.21 1.77 -4.93
CA PHE A 55 -18.91 1.12 -3.83
C PHE A 55 -18.26 1.42 -2.48
N ALA A 56 -16.94 1.19 -2.36
CA ALA A 56 -16.21 1.42 -1.12
C ALA A 56 -16.24 2.89 -0.68
N SER A 57 -16.19 3.83 -1.65
CA SER A 57 -16.29 5.27 -1.39
C SER A 57 -17.63 5.65 -0.77
N LEU A 58 -18.74 5.03 -1.23
CA LEU A 58 -20.07 5.25 -0.65
C LEU A 58 -20.14 4.68 0.77
N GLU A 59 -19.71 3.43 0.99
CA GLU A 59 -19.72 2.77 2.29
C GLU A 59 -18.89 3.49 3.36
N LEU A 60 -17.76 4.09 2.95
CA LEU A 60 -16.87 4.81 3.84
C LEU A 60 -17.17 6.31 3.95
N THR A 61 -18.26 6.78 3.38
CA THR A 61 -18.66 8.20 3.49
C THR A 61 -18.71 8.63 4.96
N ASN A 62 -18.07 9.76 5.28
CA ASN A 62 -17.98 10.31 6.64
C ASN A 62 -17.32 9.40 7.69
N SER A 63 -16.64 8.33 7.29
CA SER A 63 -15.93 7.45 8.24
C SER A 63 -14.56 7.98 8.68
N GLY A 64 -13.95 8.85 7.89
CA GLY A 64 -12.56 9.29 8.07
C GLY A 64 -11.53 8.27 7.55
N VAL A 65 -11.94 7.12 7.00
CA VAL A 65 -11.06 6.11 6.41
C VAL A 65 -11.03 6.29 4.89
N PRO A 66 -9.87 6.62 4.29
CA PRO A 66 -9.75 6.78 2.84
C PRO A 66 -9.84 5.44 2.10
N VAL A 67 -10.42 5.48 0.89
CA VAL A 67 -10.34 4.37 -0.05
C VAL A 67 -9.00 4.41 -0.76
N CYS A 68 -8.25 3.32 -0.66
CA CYS A 68 -7.05 3.05 -1.45
C CYS A 68 -7.40 2.08 -2.59
N THR A 69 -6.76 2.21 -3.75
CA THR A 69 -6.86 1.19 -4.79
C THR A 69 -5.53 0.95 -5.47
N VAL A 70 -5.48 -0.09 -6.30
CA VAL A 70 -4.27 -0.56 -6.98
C VAL A 70 -4.32 -0.23 -8.47
N ILE A 71 -3.16 0.07 -9.08
CA ILE A 71 -3.02 0.45 -10.50
C ILE A 71 -1.98 -0.46 -11.16
N GLY A 72 -2.29 -0.96 -12.38
CA GLY A 72 -1.43 -1.91 -13.11
C GLY A 72 -1.22 -3.23 -12.38
N PHE A 73 -2.15 -3.60 -11.54
CA PHE A 73 -2.00 -4.65 -10.55
C PHE A 73 -2.46 -6.04 -11.04
N PRO A 74 -1.79 -7.17 -10.67
CA PRO A 74 -0.61 -7.20 -9.79
C PRO A 74 0.74 -7.17 -10.51
N HIS A 75 0.79 -7.20 -11.84
CA HIS A 75 2.02 -7.47 -12.60
C HIS A 75 2.83 -6.23 -13.00
N GLY A 76 2.23 -5.04 -13.01
CA GLY A 76 2.88 -3.80 -13.43
C GLY A 76 3.17 -3.67 -14.93
N THR A 77 2.71 -4.62 -15.76
CA THR A 77 3.07 -4.76 -17.17
C THR A 77 2.05 -4.17 -18.15
N THR A 78 1.03 -3.49 -17.65
CA THR A 78 0.16 -2.68 -18.51
C THR A 78 0.90 -1.44 -18.99
N THR A 79 0.47 -0.87 -20.14
CA THR A 79 1.12 0.34 -20.66
C THR A 79 0.94 1.52 -19.73
N THR A 80 1.81 2.51 -19.83
CA THR A 80 1.74 3.75 -19.04
C THR A 80 0.40 4.47 -19.21
N GLU A 81 -0.10 4.57 -20.45
CA GLU A 81 -1.39 5.19 -20.74
C GLU A 81 -2.55 4.47 -20.06
N THR A 82 -2.49 3.14 -19.99
CA THR A 82 -3.48 2.33 -19.27
C THR A 82 -3.45 2.62 -17.78
N LYS A 83 -2.26 2.69 -17.16
CA LYS A 83 -2.11 3.04 -15.74
C LYS A 83 -2.62 4.45 -15.44
N VAL A 84 -2.32 5.42 -16.31
CA VAL A 84 -2.83 6.80 -16.19
C VAL A 84 -4.35 6.82 -16.25
N PHE A 85 -4.95 6.15 -17.23
CA PHE A 85 -6.41 6.06 -17.35
C PHE A 85 -7.05 5.38 -16.13
N GLU A 86 -6.49 4.27 -15.69
CA GLU A 86 -6.94 3.55 -14.49
C GLU A 86 -6.88 4.44 -13.24
N THR A 87 -5.80 5.22 -13.09
CA THR A 87 -5.64 6.21 -12.01
C THR A 87 -6.72 7.28 -12.04
N GLN A 88 -6.97 7.88 -13.21
CA GLN A 88 -8.00 8.90 -13.38
C GLN A 88 -9.40 8.36 -13.05
N GLN A 89 -9.73 7.16 -13.52
CA GLN A 89 -11.00 6.50 -13.20
C GLN A 89 -11.13 6.21 -11.71
N ALA A 90 -10.06 5.71 -11.07
CA ALA A 90 -10.05 5.45 -9.63
C ALA A 90 -10.33 6.73 -8.81
N ILE A 91 -9.73 7.85 -9.17
CA ILE A 91 -9.94 9.15 -8.51
C ILE A 91 -11.38 9.63 -8.70
N ILE A 92 -11.94 9.53 -9.92
CA ILE A 92 -13.33 9.88 -10.22
C ILE A 92 -14.29 9.04 -9.39
N HIS A 93 -14.01 7.76 -9.21
CA HIS A 93 -14.82 6.84 -8.40
C HIS A 93 -14.63 7.03 -6.88
N GLY A 94 -13.71 7.88 -6.45
CA GLY A 94 -13.58 8.26 -5.04
C GLY A 94 -12.34 7.70 -4.33
N ALA A 95 -11.38 7.12 -5.03
CA ALA A 95 -10.08 6.77 -4.43
C ALA A 95 -9.38 8.01 -3.86
N ARG A 96 -8.73 7.83 -2.71
CA ARG A 96 -7.97 8.85 -1.99
C ARG A 96 -6.55 8.41 -1.66
N GLU A 97 -6.17 7.20 -2.05
CA GLU A 97 -4.80 6.68 -2.04
C GLU A 97 -4.63 5.76 -3.25
N ILE A 98 -3.45 5.78 -3.87
CA ILE A 98 -3.12 5.00 -5.07
C ILE A 98 -1.88 4.15 -4.82
N ASP A 99 -1.98 2.83 -5.02
CA ASP A 99 -0.87 1.87 -4.96
C ASP A 99 -0.59 1.36 -6.38
N MET A 100 0.36 1.96 -7.10
CA MET A 100 0.73 1.51 -8.46
C MET A 100 1.80 0.42 -8.43
N VAL A 101 1.74 -0.55 -9.34
CA VAL A 101 2.82 -1.51 -9.54
C VAL A 101 3.80 -0.98 -10.59
N MET A 102 5.07 -0.88 -10.21
CA MET A 102 6.17 -0.53 -11.11
C MET A 102 6.31 -1.56 -12.23
N ASN A 103 6.82 -1.17 -13.38
CA ASN A 103 7.14 -2.13 -14.44
C ASN A 103 8.46 -2.86 -14.11
N LEU A 104 8.32 -4.04 -13.48
CA LEU A 104 9.47 -4.86 -13.09
C LEU A 104 10.28 -5.36 -14.28
N SER A 105 9.60 -5.70 -15.40
CA SER A 105 10.28 -6.20 -16.60
C SER A 105 11.23 -5.14 -17.17
N ALA A 106 10.80 -3.90 -17.23
CA ALA A 106 11.63 -2.77 -17.65
C ALA A 106 12.81 -2.55 -16.70
N LEU A 107 12.55 -2.56 -15.38
CA LEU A 107 13.61 -2.42 -14.37
C LEU A 107 14.68 -3.50 -14.51
N ILE A 108 14.27 -4.77 -14.57
CA ILE A 108 15.20 -5.91 -14.67
C ILE A 108 15.98 -5.89 -15.99
N SER A 109 15.37 -5.37 -17.06
CA SER A 109 16.01 -5.18 -18.37
C SER A 109 16.93 -3.97 -18.45
N GLY A 110 16.97 -3.13 -17.38
CA GLY A 110 17.81 -1.93 -17.33
C GLY A 110 17.20 -0.70 -18.01
N ASP A 111 15.94 -0.74 -18.44
CA ASP A 111 15.24 0.42 -19.01
C ASP A 111 14.69 1.33 -17.90
N LEU A 112 15.62 1.95 -17.18
CA LEU A 112 15.30 2.80 -16.03
C LEU A 112 14.55 4.06 -16.43
N GLU A 113 14.79 4.58 -17.62
CA GLU A 113 14.09 5.75 -18.16
C GLU A 113 12.59 5.46 -18.36
N TYR A 114 12.25 4.28 -18.88
CA TYR A 114 10.86 3.85 -18.99
C TYR A 114 10.20 3.75 -17.60
N VAL A 115 10.89 3.11 -16.64
CA VAL A 115 10.36 2.94 -15.27
C VAL A 115 10.07 4.30 -14.63
N GLU A 116 11.00 5.26 -14.73
CA GLU A 116 10.82 6.59 -14.18
C GLU A 116 9.63 7.31 -14.83
N ARG A 117 9.57 7.32 -16.19
CA ARG A 117 8.45 7.93 -16.92
C ARG A 117 7.09 7.32 -16.58
N ASP A 118 7.03 6.00 -16.39
CA ASP A 118 5.81 5.28 -16.02
C ASP A 118 5.30 5.74 -14.63
N ILE A 119 6.21 5.87 -13.64
CA ILE A 119 5.86 6.37 -12.31
C ILE A 119 5.48 7.86 -12.37
N VAL A 120 6.27 8.69 -13.06
CA VAL A 120 5.99 10.13 -13.24
C VAL A 120 4.61 10.36 -13.86
N ALA A 121 4.23 9.57 -14.86
CA ALA A 121 2.94 9.71 -15.53
C ALA A 121 1.76 9.47 -14.59
N VAL A 122 1.84 8.43 -13.74
CA VAL A 122 0.81 8.14 -12.72
C VAL A 122 0.79 9.22 -11.64
N VAL A 123 1.96 9.62 -11.12
CA VAL A 123 2.07 10.70 -10.13
C VAL A 123 1.47 12.00 -10.69
N SER A 124 1.81 12.38 -11.92
CA SER A 124 1.27 13.56 -12.58
C SER A 124 -0.26 13.52 -12.71
N ALA A 125 -0.82 12.38 -13.13
CA ALA A 125 -2.27 12.20 -13.22
C ALA A 125 -2.97 12.38 -11.85
N VAL A 126 -2.33 11.95 -10.77
CA VAL A 126 -2.84 12.19 -9.41
C VAL A 126 -2.75 13.68 -9.05
N ARG A 127 -1.61 14.35 -9.31
CA ARG A 127 -1.41 15.77 -8.96
C ARG A 127 -2.35 16.70 -9.76
N GLU A 128 -2.67 16.34 -11.01
CA GLU A 128 -3.65 17.08 -11.84
C GLU A 128 -5.05 17.10 -11.23
N SER A 129 -5.43 16.11 -10.43
CA SER A 129 -6.70 16.10 -9.70
C SER A 129 -6.82 17.21 -8.65
N ARG A 130 -5.70 17.83 -8.24
CA ARG A 130 -5.59 18.81 -7.17
C ARG A 130 -6.08 18.33 -5.81
N LEU A 131 -6.19 17.02 -5.64
CA LEU A 131 -6.50 16.39 -4.36
C LEU A 131 -5.19 15.93 -3.70
N ASP A 132 -5.17 15.92 -2.38
CA ASP A 132 -4.04 15.36 -1.60
C ASP A 132 -4.17 13.84 -1.54
N ILE A 133 -3.72 13.19 -2.61
CA ILE A 133 -3.77 11.73 -2.79
C ILE A 133 -2.35 11.20 -2.80
N PRO A 134 -1.93 10.41 -1.80
CA PRO A 134 -0.62 9.80 -1.81
C PRO A 134 -0.53 8.68 -2.85
N VAL A 135 0.62 8.63 -3.54
CA VAL A 135 1.00 7.58 -4.48
C VAL A 135 2.04 6.68 -3.84
N LYS A 136 1.78 5.37 -3.83
CA LYS A 136 2.69 4.34 -3.34
C LYS A 136 3.15 3.48 -4.50
N VAL A 137 4.46 3.29 -4.66
CA VAL A 137 5.05 2.49 -5.74
C VAL A 137 5.41 1.11 -5.23
N ILE A 138 4.76 0.07 -5.77
CA ILE A 138 4.98 -1.34 -5.42
C ILE A 138 6.15 -1.86 -6.25
N PHE A 139 7.16 -2.36 -5.56
CA PHE A 139 8.40 -2.88 -6.18
C PHE A 139 8.36 -4.38 -6.47
N GLU A 140 7.55 -5.16 -5.73
CA GLU A 140 7.58 -6.63 -5.69
C GLU A 140 8.98 -7.15 -5.35
N THR A 141 9.47 -6.77 -4.18
CA THR A 141 10.86 -6.95 -3.73
C THR A 141 11.33 -8.42 -3.74
N ALA A 142 10.40 -9.38 -3.66
CA ALA A 142 10.72 -10.80 -3.74
C ALA A 142 11.32 -11.23 -5.11
N LEU A 143 11.18 -10.39 -6.14
CA LEU A 143 11.68 -10.63 -7.51
C LEU A 143 12.91 -9.77 -7.84
N LEU A 144 13.43 -9.00 -6.90
CA LEU A 144 14.48 -8.01 -7.11
C LEU A 144 15.72 -8.30 -6.27
N SER A 145 16.89 -7.95 -6.79
CA SER A 145 18.11 -7.85 -5.99
C SER A 145 18.09 -6.58 -5.11
N GLU A 146 18.94 -6.54 -4.08
CA GLU A 146 19.10 -5.34 -3.25
C GLU A 146 19.47 -4.09 -4.07
N GLU A 147 20.35 -4.22 -5.07
CA GLU A 147 20.70 -3.13 -6.00
C GLU A 147 19.49 -2.62 -6.77
N GLN A 148 18.61 -3.53 -7.22
CA GLN A 148 17.38 -3.17 -7.91
C GLN A 148 16.39 -2.49 -6.96
N ILE A 149 16.30 -2.91 -5.70
CA ILE A 149 15.48 -2.25 -4.66
C ILE A 149 15.98 -0.82 -4.41
N ILE A 150 17.30 -0.64 -4.26
CA ILE A 150 17.94 0.69 -4.07
C ILE A 150 17.63 1.60 -5.28
N THR A 151 17.78 1.06 -6.49
CA THR A 151 17.48 1.78 -7.74
C THR A 151 16.01 2.18 -7.80
N SER A 152 15.10 1.28 -7.43
CA SER A 152 13.65 1.53 -7.39
C SER A 152 13.28 2.62 -6.39
N CYS A 153 13.92 2.65 -5.22
CA CYS A 153 13.72 3.71 -4.23
C CYS A 153 14.09 5.09 -4.82
N ARG A 154 15.22 5.18 -5.51
CA ARG A 154 15.67 6.41 -6.16
C ARG A 154 14.70 6.86 -7.26
N LEU A 155 14.27 5.94 -8.13
CA LEU A 155 13.33 6.26 -9.21
C LEU A 155 11.96 6.73 -8.66
N ALA A 156 11.44 6.06 -7.63
CA ALA A 156 10.18 6.46 -6.98
C ALA A 156 10.29 7.86 -6.33
N GLU A 157 11.42 8.17 -5.69
CA GLU A 157 11.69 9.48 -5.11
C GLU A 157 11.80 10.58 -6.20
N GLN A 158 12.56 10.33 -7.26
CA GLN A 158 12.72 11.27 -8.39
C GLN A 158 11.39 11.54 -9.10
N ALA A 159 10.56 10.52 -9.22
CA ALA A 159 9.22 10.63 -9.81
C ALA A 159 8.19 11.35 -8.92
N GLY A 160 8.53 11.71 -7.68
CA GLY A 160 7.64 12.42 -6.75
C GLY A 160 6.57 11.57 -6.12
N ALA A 161 6.80 10.26 -5.94
CA ALA A 161 5.95 9.38 -5.15
C ALA A 161 5.99 9.76 -3.66
N ASP A 162 4.98 9.34 -2.89
CA ASP A 162 4.90 9.59 -1.45
C ASP A 162 5.38 8.39 -0.63
N PHE A 163 5.26 7.18 -1.19
CA PHE A 163 5.66 5.93 -0.55
C PHE A 163 6.37 5.00 -1.52
N VAL A 164 7.24 4.17 -0.95
CA VAL A 164 7.72 2.93 -1.54
C VAL A 164 7.05 1.75 -0.84
N LYS A 165 6.60 0.73 -1.60
CA LYS A 165 5.87 -0.43 -1.07
C LYS A 165 6.56 -1.71 -1.50
N THR A 166 6.69 -2.68 -0.59
CA THR A 166 7.43 -3.91 -0.86
C THR A 166 6.77 -4.79 -1.92
N SER A 167 5.50 -5.12 -1.75
CA SER A 167 4.92 -6.28 -2.46
C SER A 167 3.45 -6.09 -2.81
N THR A 168 2.99 -6.83 -3.82
CA THR A 168 1.57 -6.95 -4.18
C THR A 168 0.81 -7.89 -3.24
N GLY A 169 1.48 -8.91 -2.71
CA GLY A 169 0.88 -10.02 -1.98
C GLY A 169 0.42 -11.17 -2.89
N PHE A 170 0.74 -11.12 -4.20
CA PHE A 170 0.41 -12.14 -5.21
C PHE A 170 1.64 -12.92 -5.70
N ALA A 171 2.85 -12.49 -5.35
CA ALA A 171 4.06 -13.26 -5.58
C ALA A 171 4.25 -14.36 -4.51
N ALA A 172 5.23 -15.23 -4.71
CA ALA A 172 5.53 -16.36 -3.82
C ALA A 172 5.98 -15.93 -2.41
N ALA A 173 6.56 -14.71 -2.28
CA ALA A 173 6.96 -14.13 -1.00
C ALA A 173 6.49 -12.68 -0.88
N GLY A 174 6.36 -12.20 0.36
CA GLY A 174 5.93 -10.84 0.67
C GLY A 174 7.05 -10.00 1.29
N ALA A 175 6.69 -9.08 2.19
CA ALA A 175 7.63 -8.23 2.90
C ALA A 175 8.59 -9.04 3.78
N THR A 176 9.85 -8.59 3.82
CA THR A 176 10.86 -9.02 4.80
C THR A 176 11.34 -7.83 5.62
N LEU A 177 11.80 -8.07 6.84
CA LEU A 177 12.36 -7.01 7.68
C LEU A 177 13.59 -6.35 7.03
N ASP A 178 14.44 -7.16 6.39
CA ASP A 178 15.64 -6.70 5.71
C ASP A 178 15.31 -5.75 4.54
N HIS A 179 14.31 -6.12 3.70
CA HIS A 179 13.89 -5.25 2.61
C HIS A 179 13.26 -3.94 3.10
N VAL A 180 12.45 -3.99 4.16
CA VAL A 180 11.86 -2.77 4.76
C VAL A 180 12.94 -1.87 5.34
N ALA A 181 13.90 -2.43 6.09
CA ALA A 181 15.03 -1.68 6.63
C ALA A 181 15.90 -1.07 5.52
N LEU A 182 16.20 -1.84 4.46
CA LEU A 182 16.91 -1.37 3.28
C LEU A 182 16.19 -0.19 2.61
N MET A 183 14.90 -0.35 2.33
CA MET A 183 14.08 0.70 1.72
C MET A 183 14.04 1.96 2.60
N LYS A 184 13.85 1.79 3.93
CA LYS A 184 13.86 2.92 4.88
C LYS A 184 15.23 3.62 4.90
N ALA A 185 16.32 2.86 4.87
CA ALA A 185 17.66 3.44 4.79
C ALA A 185 17.87 4.26 3.49
N CYS A 186 17.32 3.76 2.36
CA CYS A 186 17.43 4.46 1.07
C CYS A 186 16.64 5.76 1.05
N VAL A 187 15.38 5.73 1.49
CA VAL A 187 14.47 6.88 1.34
C VAL A 187 14.52 7.86 2.53
N GLY A 188 15.04 7.43 3.68
CA GLY A 188 15.08 8.26 4.89
C GLY A 188 13.68 8.78 5.28
N ASP A 189 13.57 10.08 5.50
CA ASP A 189 12.30 10.76 5.78
C ASP A 189 11.68 11.44 4.54
N ARG A 190 12.31 11.29 3.37
CA ARG A 190 11.83 11.88 2.11
C ARG A 190 10.62 11.13 1.55
N LEU A 191 10.59 9.81 1.69
CA LEU A 191 9.42 8.98 1.41
C LEU A 191 9.09 8.11 2.62
N LYS A 192 7.85 7.60 2.63
CA LYS A 192 7.40 6.63 3.61
C LYS A 192 7.54 5.21 3.06
N VAL A 193 7.60 4.21 3.95
CA VAL A 193 7.69 2.80 3.58
C VAL A 193 6.39 2.08 3.95
N LYS A 194 5.84 1.30 3.01
CA LYS A 194 4.73 0.37 3.26
C LYS A 194 5.22 -1.06 3.11
N ALA A 195 5.13 -1.84 4.19
CA ALA A 195 5.30 -3.29 4.15
C ALA A 195 3.99 -3.95 3.71
N SER A 196 4.04 -4.98 2.87
CA SER A 196 2.85 -5.74 2.46
C SER A 196 3.19 -7.14 1.95
N GLY A 197 2.18 -8.02 1.97
CA GLY A 197 2.35 -9.42 1.61
C GLY A 197 2.80 -10.28 2.80
N GLY A 198 1.93 -11.22 3.21
CA GLY A 198 2.23 -12.18 4.27
C GLY A 198 1.98 -11.71 5.71
N ILE A 199 1.66 -10.46 5.96
CA ILE A 199 1.47 -9.89 7.30
C ILE A 199 0.12 -10.34 7.88
N ARG A 200 0.13 -11.10 9.01
CA ARG A 200 -1.06 -11.75 9.54
C ARG A 200 -1.26 -11.61 11.05
N ASN A 201 -0.28 -11.13 11.78
CA ASN A 201 -0.36 -11.03 13.24
C ASN A 201 0.25 -9.72 13.74
N LEU A 202 -0.05 -9.42 15.02
CA LEU A 202 0.37 -8.19 15.67
C LEU A 202 1.89 -8.06 15.80
N ASP A 203 2.58 -9.17 16.07
CA ASP A 203 4.04 -9.16 16.23
C ASP A 203 4.73 -8.74 14.94
N GLU A 204 4.31 -9.31 13.80
CA GLU A 204 4.82 -8.93 12.48
C GLU A 204 4.59 -7.44 12.17
N VAL A 205 3.40 -6.90 12.48
CA VAL A 205 3.12 -5.47 12.27
C VAL A 205 4.08 -4.61 13.08
N VAL A 206 4.27 -4.92 14.36
CA VAL A 206 5.18 -4.16 15.24
C VAL A 206 6.63 -4.30 14.77
N ASP A 207 7.06 -5.49 14.35
CA ASP A 207 8.40 -5.71 13.82
C ASP A 207 8.64 -4.86 12.56
N PHE A 208 7.68 -4.80 11.63
CA PHE A 208 7.78 -3.94 10.45
C PHE A 208 7.77 -2.43 10.81
N MET A 209 6.97 -2.01 11.79
CA MET A 209 7.00 -0.63 12.28
C MET A 209 8.39 -0.27 12.84
N LEU A 210 8.99 -1.16 13.63
CA LEU A 210 10.34 -0.98 14.19
C LEU A 210 11.43 -1.00 13.11
N ALA A 211 11.22 -1.75 12.02
CA ALA A 211 12.11 -1.74 10.85
C ALA A 211 11.95 -0.48 9.98
N GLY A 212 10.97 0.39 10.28
CA GLY A 212 10.78 1.67 9.60
C GLY A 212 9.56 1.75 8.67
N ALA A 213 8.69 0.74 8.66
CA ALA A 213 7.43 0.84 7.94
C ALA A 213 6.46 1.80 8.65
N SER A 214 5.86 2.72 7.89
CA SER A 214 4.79 3.60 8.38
C SER A 214 3.39 3.07 8.03
N ARG A 215 3.31 2.06 7.18
CA ARG A 215 2.08 1.34 6.81
C ARG A 215 2.35 -0.15 6.66
N CYS A 216 1.34 -0.95 6.99
CA CYS A 216 1.33 -2.39 6.80
C CYS A 216 0.06 -2.80 6.04
N GLY A 217 0.23 -3.32 4.82
CA GLY A 217 -0.88 -3.85 4.01
C GLY A 217 -1.23 -5.28 4.42
N THR A 218 -2.46 -5.51 4.86
CA THR A 218 -2.93 -6.82 5.33
C THR A 218 -4.42 -7.03 5.09
N SER A 219 -4.82 -8.28 4.87
CA SER A 219 -6.24 -8.68 4.90
C SER A 219 -6.71 -9.12 6.30
N ALA A 220 -5.82 -9.14 7.30
CA ALA A 220 -6.07 -9.66 8.65
C ALA A 220 -6.19 -8.55 9.71
N ALA A 221 -6.55 -7.30 9.32
CA ALA A 221 -6.55 -6.17 10.24
C ALA A 221 -7.39 -6.41 11.50
N GLY A 222 -8.59 -6.99 11.37
CA GLY A 222 -9.46 -7.30 12.51
C GLY A 222 -8.83 -8.30 13.47
N GLU A 223 -8.16 -9.34 12.96
CA GLU A 223 -7.47 -10.33 13.81
C GLU A 223 -6.25 -9.72 14.50
N ILE A 224 -5.49 -8.87 13.82
CA ILE A 224 -4.34 -8.15 14.40
C ILE A 224 -4.80 -7.25 15.55
N LEU A 225 -5.87 -6.49 15.38
CA LEU A 225 -6.38 -5.61 16.43
C LEU A 225 -7.01 -6.37 17.59
N LYS A 226 -7.65 -7.51 17.33
CA LYS A 226 -8.11 -8.42 18.37
C LYS A 226 -6.96 -9.00 19.20
N GLN A 227 -5.83 -9.34 18.56
CA GLN A 227 -4.62 -9.77 19.27
C GLN A 227 -4.07 -8.65 20.15
N PHE A 228 -4.12 -7.38 19.69
CA PHE A 228 -3.77 -6.23 20.53
C PHE A 228 -4.64 -6.19 21.80
N ASP A 229 -5.95 -6.32 21.67
CA ASP A 229 -6.88 -6.26 22.79
C ASP A 229 -6.64 -7.39 23.82
N GLN A 230 -6.08 -8.52 23.38
CA GLN A 230 -5.73 -9.68 24.22
C GLN A 230 -4.33 -9.59 24.87
N LYS A 231 -3.34 -9.02 24.18
CA LYS A 231 -1.93 -9.02 24.59
C LYS A 231 -1.46 -7.71 25.22
N SER A 232 -2.21 -6.61 25.09
CA SER A 232 -1.80 -5.29 25.57
C SER A 232 -1.88 -5.19 27.11
N GLU A 233 -0.92 -4.51 27.72
CA GLU A 233 -0.78 -4.23 29.14
C GLU A 233 -1.17 -2.78 29.49
#